data_7a75105207dbe4dc83f9e228d973c7a6
#
_entry.id   7a75105207dbe4dc83f9e228d973c7a6
#
_cell.length_a   1.000
_cell.length_b   1.000
_cell.length_c   1.000
_cell.angle_alpha   90.00
_cell.angle_beta   90.00
_cell.angle_gamma   90.00
#
_symmetry.space_group_name_H-M   'P 1'
#
loop_
_entity.id
_entity.type
_entity.pdbx_description
1 polymer ?
#
loop_
_entity_poly.entity_id
_entity_poly.type
_entity_poly.pdbx_seq_one_letter_code
_entity_poly.pdbx_strand_id
1 'polypeptide(L)'
;SEIRYKDGKRFLYLWSMFFPLVPAIAAALYFTQIGVWSTFIPLIYLYVFVPIVDAIIGEDGHNPPDEVISAMAADRFYSWMVRATVPFLWLSFIATAMLVGTQELPWWSIIALVVGVGSVSGNSITIGHELGHKSNKLDQKLAMWANAVIGYAHFRVEHNHGHHMLVSTPEDPASSRMGESIYRFVLREIPGALKNGWSTEATRLNKKGKSSFSLD
;
A
#
# COMPACT_ATOMS: atom_id res chain seq x y z
N SER A 1 6.29 31.98 22.23
CA SER A 1 6.07 30.74 23.02
C SER A 1 6.10 29.57 22.08
N GLU A 2 7.05 28.65 22.25
CA GLU A 2 7.05 27.36 21.51
C GLU A 2 5.73 26.65 21.83
N ILE A 3 4.91 26.40 20.81
CA ILE A 3 3.71 25.60 20.95
C ILE A 3 4.17 24.16 21.20
N ARG A 4 4.07 23.70 22.42
CA ARG A 4 4.40 22.34 22.82
C ARG A 4 3.18 21.45 22.54
N TYR A 5 3.06 20.93 21.30
CA TYR A 5 2.04 19.94 20.96
C TYR A 5 2.51 18.54 21.37
N LYS A 6 1.66 17.82 22.09
CA LYS A 6 1.85 16.40 22.40
C LYS A 6 0.82 15.60 21.62
N ASP A 7 1.28 14.85 20.60
CA ASP A 7 0.41 13.95 19.87
C ASP A 7 -0.03 12.78 20.76
N GLY A 8 -1.26 12.85 21.27
CA GLY A 8 -1.87 11.78 22.07
C GLY A 8 -2.13 10.49 21.30
N LYS A 9 -2.14 10.56 19.96
CA LYS A 9 -2.42 9.44 19.06
C LYS A 9 -1.14 8.80 18.51
N ARG A 10 0.04 9.28 18.88
CA ARG A 10 1.34 8.84 18.37
C ARG A 10 1.46 7.31 18.29
N PHE A 11 1.05 6.60 19.32
CA PHE A 11 1.19 5.14 19.38
C PHE A 11 0.12 4.38 18.58
N LEU A 12 -0.95 5.04 18.12
CA LEU A 12 -1.92 4.41 17.22
C LEU A 12 -1.32 4.12 15.85
N TYR A 13 -0.28 4.85 15.44
CA TYR A 13 0.47 4.56 14.22
C TYR A 13 1.16 3.20 14.24
N LEU A 14 1.42 2.61 15.42
CA LEU A 14 1.89 1.23 15.53
C LEU A 14 0.88 0.23 14.95
N TRP A 15 -0.41 0.50 15.11
CA TRP A 15 -1.45 -0.33 14.52
C TRP A 15 -1.33 -0.39 13.00
N SER A 16 -1.20 0.76 12.34
CA SER A 16 -1.06 0.81 10.88
C SER A 16 0.24 0.14 10.40
N MET A 17 1.32 0.23 11.20
CA MET A 17 2.59 -0.42 10.90
C MET A 17 2.46 -1.96 10.94
N PHE A 18 1.77 -2.51 11.95
CA PHE A 18 1.63 -3.96 12.12
C PHE A 18 0.47 -4.57 11.33
N PHE A 19 -0.47 -3.76 10.85
CA PHE A 19 -1.60 -4.21 10.04
C PHE A 19 -1.22 -5.18 8.91
N PRO A 20 -0.15 -4.95 8.12
CA PRO A 20 0.25 -5.87 7.07
C PRO A 20 0.68 -7.26 7.53
N LEU A 21 0.92 -7.47 8.84
CA LEU A 21 1.27 -8.79 9.37
C LEU A 21 0.08 -9.75 9.51
N VAL A 22 -1.14 -9.28 9.39
CA VAL A 22 -2.34 -10.11 9.54
C VAL A 22 -2.31 -11.37 8.67
N PRO A 23 -1.93 -11.32 7.37
CA PRO A 23 -1.78 -12.54 6.57
C PRO A 23 -0.66 -13.47 7.05
N ALA A 24 0.48 -12.93 7.49
CA ALA A 24 1.57 -13.76 8.03
C ALA A 24 1.16 -14.47 9.32
N ILE A 25 0.42 -13.79 10.19
CA ILE A 25 -0.16 -14.37 11.40
C ILE A 25 -1.14 -15.49 11.02
N ALA A 26 -2.00 -15.26 10.04
CA ALA A 26 -2.93 -16.28 9.54
C ALA A 26 -2.19 -17.51 9.01
N ALA A 27 -1.12 -17.31 8.23
CA ALA A 27 -0.27 -18.40 7.73
C ALA A 27 0.42 -19.19 8.86
N ALA A 28 0.89 -18.51 9.91
CA ALA A 28 1.46 -19.17 11.07
C ALA A 28 0.43 -19.97 11.88
N LEU A 29 -0.77 -19.41 12.05
CA LEU A 29 -1.87 -20.05 12.77
C LEU A 29 -2.43 -21.28 12.04
N TYR A 30 -2.18 -21.43 10.76
CA TYR A 30 -2.51 -22.65 10.01
C TYR A 30 -1.88 -23.89 10.61
N PHE A 31 -0.67 -23.79 11.15
CA PHE A 31 0.06 -24.91 11.78
C PHE A 31 -0.33 -25.16 13.24
N THR A 32 -1.39 -24.52 13.71
CA THR A 32 -1.97 -24.74 15.03
C THR A 32 -3.29 -25.53 14.95
N GLN A 33 -4.02 -25.64 16.05
CA GLN A 33 -5.35 -26.26 16.08
C GLN A 33 -6.40 -25.49 15.27
N ILE A 34 -6.15 -24.21 14.91
CA ILE A 34 -7.05 -23.42 14.08
C ILE A 34 -7.04 -23.97 12.64
N GLY A 35 -5.89 -24.46 12.18
CA GLY A 35 -5.74 -25.10 10.88
C GLY A 35 -6.21 -24.21 9.74
N VAL A 36 -6.89 -24.82 8.77
CA VAL A 36 -7.36 -24.16 7.55
C VAL A 36 -8.28 -22.96 7.79
N TRP A 37 -8.97 -22.90 8.93
CA TRP A 37 -9.85 -21.78 9.26
C TRP A 37 -9.10 -20.45 9.46
N SER A 38 -7.81 -20.51 9.76
CA SER A 38 -6.95 -19.32 9.85
C SER A 38 -6.89 -18.52 8.55
N THR A 39 -7.15 -19.16 7.40
CA THR A 39 -7.16 -18.48 6.09
C THR A 39 -8.22 -17.39 5.95
N PHE A 40 -9.25 -17.41 6.81
CA PHE A 40 -10.28 -16.36 6.87
C PHE A 40 -9.89 -15.16 7.74
N ILE A 41 -8.82 -15.25 8.53
CA ILE A 41 -8.43 -14.17 9.45
C ILE A 41 -8.26 -12.82 8.75
N PRO A 42 -7.57 -12.70 7.57
CA PRO A 42 -7.45 -11.42 6.89
C PRO A 42 -8.81 -10.83 6.46
N LEU A 43 -9.75 -11.67 6.02
CA LEU A 43 -11.11 -11.24 5.66
C LEU A 43 -11.89 -10.77 6.88
N ILE A 44 -11.91 -11.56 7.95
CA ILE A 44 -12.61 -11.23 9.19
C ILE A 44 -12.04 -9.95 9.78
N TYR A 45 -10.72 -9.80 9.76
CA TYR A 45 -10.07 -8.60 10.25
C TYR A 45 -10.52 -7.35 9.49
N LEU A 46 -10.44 -7.38 8.15
CA LEU A 46 -10.74 -6.21 7.31
C LEU A 46 -12.23 -5.90 7.21
N TYR A 47 -13.07 -6.90 7.04
CA TYR A 47 -14.46 -6.70 6.68
C TYR A 47 -15.44 -6.84 7.84
N VAL A 48 -14.96 -7.29 9.00
CA VAL A 48 -15.77 -7.41 10.23
C VAL A 48 -15.18 -6.60 11.37
N PHE A 49 -13.93 -6.91 11.76
CA PHE A 49 -13.31 -6.29 12.93
C PHE A 49 -13.07 -4.78 12.72
N VAL A 50 -12.44 -4.38 11.61
CA VAL A 50 -12.16 -2.95 11.33
C VAL A 50 -13.44 -2.13 11.26
N PRO A 51 -14.50 -2.50 10.52
CA PRO A 51 -15.76 -1.75 10.51
C PRO A 51 -16.45 -1.66 11.88
N ILE A 52 -16.38 -2.71 12.69
CA ILE A 52 -16.95 -2.68 14.06
C ILE A 52 -16.19 -1.69 14.93
N VAL A 53 -14.85 -1.73 14.87
CA VAL A 53 -14.00 -0.81 15.65
C VAL A 53 -14.24 0.63 15.20
N ASP A 54 -14.31 0.88 13.90
CA ASP A 54 -14.61 2.19 13.33
C ASP A 54 -15.97 2.73 13.80
N ALA A 55 -17.01 1.89 13.76
CA ALA A 55 -18.34 2.25 14.24
C ALA A 55 -18.38 2.56 15.76
N ILE A 56 -17.52 1.90 16.56
CA ILE A 56 -17.46 2.12 18.01
C ILE A 56 -16.68 3.39 18.34
N ILE A 57 -15.54 3.63 17.66
CA ILE A 57 -14.67 4.78 17.92
C ILE A 57 -15.31 6.07 17.36
N GLY A 58 -15.98 5.99 16.21
CA GLY A 58 -16.58 7.13 15.53
C GLY A 58 -15.55 8.10 14.93
N GLU A 59 -16.01 9.31 14.59
CA GLU A 59 -15.18 10.34 13.99
C GLU A 59 -14.28 11.03 15.02
N ASP A 60 -13.01 11.18 14.68
CA ASP A 60 -12.05 11.94 15.46
C ASP A 60 -11.82 13.32 14.86
N GLY A 61 -12.47 14.34 15.41
CA GLY A 61 -12.33 15.74 15.01
C GLY A 61 -11.05 16.44 15.49
N HIS A 62 -10.16 15.76 16.24
CA HIS A 62 -8.96 16.37 16.81
C HIS A 62 -7.77 16.26 15.86
N ASN A 63 -7.63 17.19 14.94
CA ASN A 63 -6.47 17.32 14.08
C ASN A 63 -5.35 18.13 14.78
N PRO A 64 -4.07 17.84 14.48
CA PRO A 64 -2.96 18.68 14.92
C PRO A 64 -3.13 20.12 14.39
N PRO A 65 -2.78 21.16 15.15
CA PRO A 65 -2.72 22.52 14.63
C PRO A 65 -1.73 22.64 13.47
N ASP A 66 -2.02 23.50 12.48
CA ASP A 66 -1.19 23.65 11.26
C ASP A 66 0.28 24.00 11.60
N GLU A 67 0.50 24.75 12.67
CA GLU A 67 1.82 25.21 13.12
C GLU A 67 2.74 24.05 13.55
N VAL A 68 2.19 22.91 13.93
CA VAL A 68 2.99 21.75 14.38
C VAL A 68 3.14 20.67 13.30
N ILE A 69 2.43 20.75 12.20
CA ILE A 69 2.47 19.74 11.11
C ILE A 69 3.89 19.56 10.57
N SER A 70 4.62 20.67 10.35
CA SER A 70 6.01 20.60 9.85
C SER A 70 6.95 19.94 10.85
N ALA A 71 6.77 20.16 12.13
CA ALA A 71 7.55 19.52 13.19
C ALA A 71 7.24 18.02 13.30
N MET A 72 5.96 17.63 13.18
CA MET A 72 5.55 16.23 13.14
C MET A 72 6.11 15.51 11.89
N ALA A 73 6.06 16.15 10.72
CA ALA A 73 6.63 15.59 9.50
C ALA A 73 8.15 15.37 9.56
N ALA A 74 8.85 16.17 10.38
CA ALA A 74 10.28 16.03 10.64
C ALA A 74 10.60 14.95 11.70
N ASP A 75 9.61 14.50 12.49
CA ASP A 75 9.83 13.49 13.52
C ASP A 75 10.12 12.12 12.88
N ARG A 76 11.27 11.57 13.23
CA ARG A 76 11.74 10.27 12.74
C ARG A 76 10.80 9.11 13.09
N PHE A 77 10.03 9.22 14.18
CA PHE A 77 9.08 8.18 14.57
C PHE A 77 8.09 7.89 13.44
N TYR A 78 7.38 8.92 12.93
CA TYR A 78 6.39 8.72 11.87
C TYR A 78 7.02 8.20 10.58
N SER A 79 8.18 8.75 10.21
CA SER A 79 8.93 8.25 9.04
C SER A 79 9.30 6.78 9.16
N TRP A 80 9.72 6.32 10.35
CA TRP A 80 10.05 4.92 10.57
C TRP A 80 8.84 4.01 10.62
N MET A 81 7.68 4.48 11.11
CA MET A 81 6.43 3.71 11.07
C MET A 81 6.05 3.35 9.63
N VAL A 82 6.08 4.34 8.72
CA VAL A 82 5.77 4.09 7.31
C VAL A 82 6.81 3.16 6.65
N ARG A 83 8.11 3.38 6.91
CA ARG A 83 9.18 2.53 6.35
C ARG A 83 9.10 1.09 6.82
N ALA A 84 8.84 0.86 8.10
CA ALA A 84 8.77 -0.47 8.69
C ALA A 84 7.57 -1.29 8.19
N THR A 85 6.55 -0.65 7.64
CA THR A 85 5.41 -1.34 7.02
C THR A 85 5.85 -2.18 5.80
N VAL A 86 6.85 -1.72 5.04
CA VAL A 86 7.28 -2.38 3.79
C VAL A 86 7.80 -3.81 4.01
N PRO A 87 8.74 -4.09 4.93
CA PRO A 87 9.17 -5.45 5.20
C PRO A 87 8.02 -6.34 5.73
N PHE A 88 7.05 -5.80 6.44
CA PHE A 88 5.90 -6.57 6.91
C PHE A 88 4.95 -6.96 5.78
N LEU A 89 4.76 -6.11 4.77
CA LEU A 89 4.05 -6.46 3.54
C LEU A 89 4.71 -7.67 2.84
N TRP A 90 6.04 -7.63 2.69
CA TRP A 90 6.78 -8.72 2.06
C TRP A 90 6.78 -10.00 2.89
N LEU A 91 6.92 -9.89 4.21
CA LEU A 91 6.82 -11.04 5.10
C LEU A 91 5.47 -11.75 4.94
N SER A 92 4.39 -10.99 4.91
CA SER A 92 3.04 -11.53 4.73
C SER A 92 2.85 -12.17 3.35
N PHE A 93 3.33 -11.50 2.30
CA PHE A 93 3.27 -12.04 0.95
C PHE A 93 4.02 -13.37 0.85
N ILE A 94 5.28 -13.42 1.34
CA ILE A 94 6.12 -14.62 1.29
C ILE A 94 5.51 -15.74 2.14
N ALA A 95 5.09 -15.45 3.38
CA ALA A 95 4.49 -16.44 4.27
C ALA A 95 3.24 -17.07 3.66
N THR A 96 2.38 -16.25 3.05
CA THR A 96 1.17 -16.74 2.38
C THR A 96 1.49 -17.53 1.11
N ALA A 97 2.45 -17.06 0.29
CA ALA A 97 2.88 -17.77 -0.91
C ALA A 97 3.49 -19.14 -0.56
N MET A 98 4.29 -19.21 0.52
CA MET A 98 4.82 -20.47 1.04
C MET A 98 3.71 -21.40 1.52
N LEU A 99 2.72 -20.88 2.25
CA LEU A 99 1.58 -21.69 2.71
C LEU A 99 0.85 -22.30 1.51
N VAL A 100 0.49 -21.50 0.52
CA VAL A 100 -0.23 -21.96 -0.68
C VAL A 100 0.61 -22.94 -1.50
N GLY A 101 1.93 -22.73 -1.59
CA GLY A 101 2.83 -23.56 -2.38
C GLY A 101 3.24 -24.88 -1.71
N THR A 102 3.06 -25.02 -0.40
CA THR A 102 3.55 -26.19 0.36
C THR A 102 2.45 -27.03 1.01
N GLN A 103 1.23 -26.48 1.14
CA GLN A 103 0.11 -27.16 1.78
C GLN A 103 -1.00 -27.49 0.79
N GLU A 104 -1.64 -28.63 0.97
CA GLU A 104 -2.85 -28.97 0.23
C GLU A 104 -4.05 -28.21 0.83
N LEU A 105 -4.37 -27.09 0.23
CA LEU A 105 -5.46 -26.22 0.67
C LEU A 105 -6.73 -26.50 -0.13
N PRO A 106 -7.90 -26.58 0.51
CA PRO A 106 -9.16 -26.63 -0.22
C PRO A 106 -9.38 -25.31 -0.99
N TRP A 107 -10.03 -25.38 -2.15
CA TRP A 107 -10.20 -24.24 -3.06
C TRP A 107 -10.81 -22.99 -2.40
N TRP A 108 -11.77 -23.17 -1.50
CA TRP A 108 -12.41 -22.06 -0.79
C TRP A 108 -11.45 -21.32 0.15
N SER A 109 -10.48 -22.01 0.77
CA SER A 109 -9.46 -21.37 1.60
C SER A 109 -8.45 -20.59 0.75
N ILE A 110 -8.13 -21.06 -0.45
CA ILE A 110 -7.31 -20.34 -1.43
C ILE A 110 -8.03 -19.04 -1.83
N ILE A 111 -9.34 -19.09 -2.13
CA ILE A 111 -10.11 -17.88 -2.43
C ILE A 111 -10.09 -16.92 -1.23
N ALA A 112 -10.30 -17.42 -0.01
CA ALA A 112 -10.24 -16.60 1.19
C ALA A 112 -8.88 -15.89 1.35
N LEU A 113 -7.77 -16.61 1.11
CA LEU A 113 -6.43 -16.03 1.12
C LEU A 113 -6.25 -15.01 -0.01
N VAL A 114 -6.64 -15.33 -1.25
CA VAL A 114 -6.48 -14.40 -2.40
C VAL A 114 -7.21 -13.09 -2.13
N VAL A 115 -8.45 -13.14 -1.67
CA VAL A 115 -9.22 -11.92 -1.39
C VAL A 115 -8.68 -11.21 -0.15
N GLY A 116 -8.44 -11.93 0.95
CA GLY A 116 -7.99 -11.34 2.20
C GLY A 116 -6.59 -10.74 2.12
N VAL A 117 -5.63 -11.50 1.58
CA VAL A 117 -4.24 -11.04 1.39
C VAL A 117 -4.16 -9.94 0.33
N GLY A 118 -4.93 -10.10 -0.77
CA GLY A 118 -5.01 -9.09 -1.81
C GLY A 118 -5.51 -7.75 -1.27
N SER A 119 -6.54 -7.76 -0.42
CA SER A 119 -7.08 -6.54 0.21
C SER A 119 -6.08 -5.90 1.19
N VAL A 120 -5.40 -6.70 2.02
CA VAL A 120 -4.34 -6.20 2.91
C VAL A 120 -3.17 -5.63 2.10
N SER A 121 -2.72 -6.36 1.08
CA SER A 121 -1.61 -5.93 0.23
C SER A 121 -1.96 -4.70 -0.62
N GLY A 122 -3.23 -4.53 -1.01
CA GLY A 122 -3.70 -3.35 -1.74
C GLY A 122 -3.42 -2.04 -1.00
N ASN A 123 -3.39 -2.06 0.34
CA ASN A 123 -3.01 -0.90 1.15
C ASN A 123 -1.54 -0.45 0.93
N SER A 124 -0.72 -1.28 0.28
CA SER A 124 0.65 -0.89 -0.10
C SER A 124 0.70 0.32 -1.03
N ILE A 125 -0.36 0.59 -1.81
CA ILE A 125 -0.45 1.78 -2.66
C ILE A 125 -0.36 3.05 -1.82
N THR A 126 -1.07 3.13 -0.70
CA THR A 126 -1.02 4.27 0.22
C THR A 126 0.39 4.46 0.81
N ILE A 127 1.03 3.36 1.22
CA ILE A 127 2.41 3.39 1.72
C ILE A 127 3.40 3.81 0.62
N GLY A 128 3.26 3.24 -0.57
CA GLY A 128 4.09 3.58 -1.72
C GLY A 128 3.89 5.02 -2.18
N HIS A 129 2.68 5.55 -2.10
CA HIS A 129 2.34 6.95 -2.38
C HIS A 129 3.07 7.88 -1.40
N GLU A 130 2.89 7.69 -0.09
CA GLU A 130 3.53 8.50 0.95
C GLU A 130 5.07 8.51 0.83
N LEU A 131 5.68 7.32 0.66
CA LEU A 131 7.12 7.19 0.49
C LEU A 131 7.61 7.76 -0.86
N GLY A 132 6.79 7.65 -1.91
CA GLY A 132 7.11 8.13 -3.26
C GLY A 132 7.22 9.64 -3.36
N HIS A 133 6.55 10.39 -2.49
CA HIS A 133 6.64 11.85 -2.40
C HIS A 133 7.85 12.33 -1.59
N LYS A 134 8.55 11.46 -0.86
CA LYS A 134 9.75 11.85 -0.13
C LYS A 134 10.93 12.05 -1.10
N SER A 135 11.80 13.02 -0.80
CA SER A 135 12.96 13.35 -1.64
C SER A 135 14.15 12.39 -1.46
N ASN A 136 14.23 11.67 -0.36
CA ASN A 136 15.37 10.81 -0.08
C ASN A 136 15.31 9.48 -0.86
N LYS A 137 16.48 8.97 -1.26
CA LYS A 137 16.61 7.76 -2.08
C LYS A 137 16.10 6.48 -1.40
N LEU A 138 16.17 6.40 -0.07
CA LEU A 138 15.68 5.24 0.66
C LEU A 138 14.17 5.13 0.55
N ASP A 139 13.45 6.24 0.82
CA ASP A 139 11.98 6.25 0.74
C ASP A 139 11.50 5.97 -0.68
N GLN A 140 12.16 6.52 -1.69
CA GLN A 140 11.84 6.24 -3.09
C GLN A 140 12.03 4.76 -3.47
N LYS A 141 13.06 4.10 -2.94
CA LYS A 141 13.25 2.65 -3.13
C LYS A 141 12.17 1.86 -2.38
N LEU A 142 11.89 2.23 -1.14
CA LEU A 142 10.86 1.57 -0.35
C LEU A 142 9.46 1.75 -0.96
N ALA A 143 9.15 2.89 -1.58
CA ALA A 143 7.92 3.11 -2.34
C ALA A 143 7.76 2.08 -3.48
N MET A 144 8.83 1.87 -4.24
CA MET A 144 8.85 0.87 -5.30
C MET A 144 8.65 -0.54 -4.75
N TRP A 145 9.36 -0.90 -3.67
CA TRP A 145 9.21 -2.20 -3.01
C TRP A 145 7.82 -2.41 -2.41
N ALA A 146 7.22 -1.38 -1.80
CA ALA A 146 5.85 -1.45 -1.29
C ALA A 146 4.87 -1.86 -2.40
N ASN A 147 4.93 -1.17 -3.53
CA ASN A 147 4.01 -1.42 -4.64
C ASN A 147 4.38 -2.67 -5.47
N ALA A 148 5.62 -3.15 -5.39
CA ALA A 148 6.05 -4.37 -6.07
C ALA A 148 5.30 -5.62 -5.54
N VAL A 149 4.90 -5.63 -4.28
CA VAL A 149 4.15 -6.75 -3.67
C VAL A 149 2.82 -7.04 -4.37
N ILE A 150 2.22 -6.03 -4.98
CA ILE A 150 0.98 -6.13 -5.76
C ILE A 150 1.20 -6.04 -7.28
N GLY A 151 2.46 -6.14 -7.73
CA GLY A 151 2.81 -6.01 -9.15
C GLY A 151 2.77 -4.57 -9.69
N TYR A 152 2.68 -3.54 -8.83
CA TYR A 152 2.47 -2.15 -9.21
C TYR A 152 3.69 -1.24 -8.96
N ALA A 153 4.91 -1.80 -9.07
CA ALA A 153 6.16 -1.08 -8.79
C ALA A 153 6.35 0.19 -9.64
N HIS A 154 5.78 0.22 -10.85
CA HIS A 154 5.82 1.37 -11.77
C HIS A 154 4.99 2.57 -11.27
N PHE A 155 4.11 2.39 -10.29
CA PHE A 155 3.22 3.43 -9.75
C PHE A 155 3.97 4.72 -9.41
N ARG A 156 5.14 4.65 -8.77
CA ARG A 156 5.91 5.85 -8.43
C ARG A 156 6.30 6.69 -9.66
N VAL A 157 6.66 6.03 -10.76
CA VAL A 157 7.06 6.72 -11.99
C VAL A 157 5.84 7.35 -12.65
N GLU A 158 4.78 6.57 -12.79
CA GLU A 158 3.53 7.03 -13.39
C GLU A 158 2.89 8.14 -12.54
N HIS A 159 2.76 7.96 -11.24
CA HIS A 159 2.12 8.90 -10.34
C HIS A 159 2.81 10.27 -10.34
N ASN A 160 4.15 10.29 -10.17
CA ASN A 160 4.89 11.56 -10.06
C ASN A 160 5.13 12.25 -11.41
N HIS A 161 5.23 11.51 -12.50
CA HIS A 161 5.60 12.04 -13.82
C HIS A 161 4.50 11.90 -14.87
N GLY A 162 3.42 11.19 -14.58
CA GLY A 162 2.23 11.07 -15.41
C GLY A 162 1.04 11.76 -14.76
N HIS A 163 0.46 11.14 -13.73
CA HIS A 163 -0.75 11.61 -13.07
C HIS A 163 -0.65 13.07 -12.57
N HIS A 164 0.38 13.44 -11.80
CA HIS A 164 0.51 14.81 -11.29
C HIS A 164 0.63 15.88 -12.37
N MET A 165 1.09 15.51 -13.56
CA MET A 165 1.19 16.45 -14.69
C MET A 165 -0.10 16.53 -15.50
N LEU A 166 -0.91 15.47 -15.52
CA LEU A 166 -2.08 15.31 -16.37
C LEU A 166 -3.40 15.28 -15.58
N VAL A 167 -3.34 15.41 -14.27
CA VAL A 167 -4.51 15.29 -13.38
C VAL A 167 -5.68 16.17 -13.88
N SER A 168 -6.87 15.58 -13.88
CA SER A 168 -8.11 16.20 -14.37
C SER A 168 -8.16 16.45 -15.89
N THR A 169 -7.23 15.89 -16.67
CA THR A 169 -7.32 15.86 -18.13
C THR A 169 -7.83 14.51 -18.66
N PRO A 170 -8.34 14.44 -19.91
CA PRO A 170 -8.76 13.18 -20.53
C PRO A 170 -7.59 12.18 -20.75
N GLU A 171 -6.37 12.66 -20.82
CA GLU A 171 -5.14 11.91 -21.03
C GLU A 171 -4.68 11.16 -19.79
N ASP A 172 -5.12 11.59 -18.59
CA ASP A 172 -4.78 10.96 -17.34
C ASP A 172 -5.62 9.68 -17.09
N PRO A 173 -5.02 8.48 -17.11
CA PRO A 173 -5.75 7.26 -16.81
C PRO A 173 -6.22 7.19 -15.36
N ALA A 174 -5.55 7.88 -14.44
CA ALA A 174 -5.86 7.88 -13.01
C ALA A 174 -6.93 8.93 -12.62
N SER A 175 -7.38 9.76 -13.55
CA SER A 175 -8.53 10.65 -13.33
C SER A 175 -9.83 9.94 -13.71
N SER A 176 -10.74 9.76 -12.72
CA SER A 176 -12.07 9.18 -12.96
C SER A 176 -12.95 10.13 -13.75
N ARG A 177 -13.83 9.59 -14.59
CA ARG A 177 -14.81 10.36 -15.35
C ARG A 177 -16.09 10.52 -14.56
N MET A 178 -16.80 11.62 -14.74
CA MET A 178 -18.09 11.82 -14.06
C MET A 178 -19.04 10.68 -14.37
N GLY A 179 -19.59 10.05 -13.32
CA GLY A 179 -20.50 8.90 -13.44
C GLY A 179 -19.80 7.56 -13.78
N GLU A 180 -18.47 7.53 -13.87
CA GLU A 180 -17.73 6.29 -14.08
C GLU A 180 -17.74 5.43 -12.82
N SER A 181 -18.17 4.16 -12.94
CA SER A 181 -18.09 3.22 -11.83
C SER A 181 -16.65 2.80 -11.56
N ILE A 182 -16.33 2.46 -10.31
CA ILE A 182 -14.99 1.96 -9.94
C ILE A 182 -14.56 0.76 -10.79
N TYR A 183 -15.47 -0.10 -11.17
CA TYR A 183 -15.17 -1.28 -12.01
C TYR A 183 -14.71 -0.90 -13.42
N ARG A 184 -15.34 0.11 -14.05
CA ARG A 184 -14.91 0.63 -15.35
C ARG A 184 -13.61 1.43 -15.22
N PHE A 185 -13.49 2.23 -14.17
CA PHE A 185 -12.29 2.99 -13.87
C PHE A 185 -11.07 2.09 -13.80
N VAL A 186 -11.09 1.03 -12.99
CA VAL A 186 -9.96 0.10 -12.80
C VAL A 186 -9.54 -0.58 -14.11
N LEU A 187 -10.50 -0.99 -14.94
CA LEU A 187 -10.21 -1.59 -16.25
C LEU A 187 -9.50 -0.63 -17.23
N ARG A 188 -9.63 0.67 -17.03
CA ARG A 188 -8.96 1.71 -17.82
C ARG A 188 -7.67 2.19 -17.14
N GLU A 189 -7.72 2.38 -15.84
CA GLU A 189 -6.62 2.96 -15.05
C GLU A 189 -5.41 2.01 -15.07
N ILE A 190 -5.56 0.74 -14.68
CA ILE A 190 -4.43 -0.20 -14.54
C ILE A 190 -3.61 -0.34 -15.83
N PRO A 191 -4.19 -0.65 -17.02
CA PRO A 191 -3.40 -0.72 -18.25
C PRO A 191 -2.89 0.65 -18.69
N GLY A 192 -3.63 1.73 -18.42
CA GLY A 192 -3.22 3.09 -18.74
C GLY A 192 -2.00 3.53 -17.94
N ALA A 193 -2.02 3.33 -16.63
CA ALA A 193 -0.91 3.64 -15.73
C ALA A 193 0.35 2.82 -16.07
N LEU A 194 0.19 1.52 -16.40
CA LEU A 194 1.31 0.69 -16.84
C LEU A 194 1.94 1.24 -18.14
N LYS A 195 1.11 1.59 -19.12
CA LYS A 195 1.57 2.16 -20.39
C LYS A 195 2.28 3.49 -20.19
N ASN A 196 1.72 4.39 -19.36
CA ASN A 196 2.31 5.70 -19.08
C ASN A 196 3.63 5.57 -18.31
N GLY A 197 3.67 4.71 -17.28
CA GLY A 197 4.89 4.42 -16.53
C GLY A 197 6.00 3.87 -17.43
N TRP A 198 5.66 2.90 -18.30
CA TRP A 198 6.61 2.36 -19.27
C TRP A 198 7.13 3.41 -20.26
N SER A 199 6.24 4.21 -20.87
CA SER A 199 6.63 5.22 -21.86
C SER A 199 7.50 6.31 -21.23
N THR A 200 7.21 6.70 -20.00
CA THR A 200 8.00 7.68 -19.23
C THR A 200 9.40 7.16 -18.96
N GLU A 201 9.51 5.91 -18.49
CA GLU A 201 10.80 5.30 -18.20
C GLU A 201 11.62 5.03 -19.46
N ALA A 202 10.98 4.54 -20.53
CA ALA A 202 11.62 4.36 -21.83
C ALA A 202 12.19 5.70 -22.37
N THR A 203 11.43 6.78 -22.25
CA THR A 203 11.88 8.12 -22.63
C THR A 203 13.08 8.58 -21.81
N ARG A 204 13.07 8.33 -20.49
CA ARG A 204 14.19 8.63 -19.58
C ARG A 204 15.46 7.88 -19.97
N LEU A 205 15.35 6.58 -20.23
CA LEU A 205 16.46 5.72 -20.64
C LEU A 205 17.03 6.12 -22.00
N ASN A 206 16.15 6.37 -22.99
CA ASN A 206 16.57 6.81 -24.32
C ASN A 206 17.33 8.15 -24.29
N LYS A 207 16.92 9.10 -23.45
CA LYS A 207 17.66 10.37 -23.22
C LYS A 207 19.06 10.14 -22.65
N LYS A 208 19.30 9.00 -21.97
CA LYS A 208 20.63 8.60 -21.47
C LYS A 208 21.38 7.71 -22.46
N GLY A 209 20.90 7.51 -23.68
CA GLY A 209 21.49 6.62 -24.67
C GLY A 209 21.37 5.13 -24.33
N LYS A 210 20.43 4.75 -23.46
CA LYS A 210 20.18 3.37 -23.04
C LYS A 210 18.95 2.79 -23.69
N SER A 211 18.92 1.46 -23.85
CA SER A 211 17.71 0.73 -24.30
C SER A 211 16.59 0.86 -23.28
N SER A 212 15.33 0.87 -23.75
CA SER A 212 14.14 0.85 -22.90
C SER A 212 14.03 -0.39 -21.99
N PHE A 213 14.84 -1.41 -22.22
CA PHE A 213 14.94 -2.63 -21.40
C PHE A 213 16.19 -2.64 -20.49
N SER A 214 16.92 -1.52 -20.38
CA SER A 214 18.08 -1.44 -19.53
C SER A 214 17.69 -1.44 -18.05
N LEU A 215 18.39 -2.23 -17.25
CA LEU A 215 18.34 -2.17 -15.79
C LEU A 215 19.26 -1.03 -15.31
N ASP A 216 18.70 0.15 -15.06
CA ASP A 216 19.44 1.36 -14.63
C ASP A 216 19.08 1.77 -13.19
#